data_8fdbc6a7e155db538dff77111fa84fc7
#
_entry.id   8fdbc6a7e155db538dff77111fa84fc7
#
_cell.length_a   1.000
_cell.length_b   1.000
_cell.length_c   1.000
_cell.angle_alpha   90.00
_cell.angle_beta   90.00
_cell.angle_gamma   90.00
#
_symmetry.space_group_name_H-M   'P 1'
#
loop_
_entity.id
_entity.type
_entity.pdbx_description
1 polymer ?
#
loop_
_entity_poly.entity_id
_entity_poly.type
_entity_poly.pdbx_seq_one_letter_code
_entity_poly.pdbx_strand_id
1 'polypeptide(L)'
;MKMINALVTSCLIGGVAGCASSEITQGASRGHELYPLTPGGDQYFAIDWQPGERKGRPVLTGTLTNRYGATAVRVQLLVEALDDSDNVQSQKVVWLGDSIAPFSYTYFEIPVEKSPKYRVRPFAFDWRGRAGP
;
A
#
# COMPACT_ATOMS: atom_id res chain seq x y z
N MET A 1 4.03 -35.55 -67.05
CA MET A 1 5.47 -35.45 -66.95
C MET A 1 5.92 -34.57 -65.85
N LYS A 2 6.82 -35.04 -65.07
CA LYS A 2 7.49 -34.49 -63.91
C LYS A 2 6.69 -34.43 -62.65
N MET A 3 6.97 -35.39 -61.84
CA MET A 3 6.64 -35.47 -60.44
C MET A 3 7.36 -34.37 -59.67
N ILE A 4 6.63 -33.66 -58.85
CA ILE A 4 7.22 -32.80 -57.85
C ILE A 4 6.88 -33.41 -56.48
N ASN A 5 7.92 -33.95 -55.86
CA ASN A 5 7.87 -34.38 -54.47
C ASN A 5 7.64 -33.20 -53.58
N ALA A 6 6.52 -33.18 -52.95
CA ALA A 6 6.30 -32.30 -51.82
C ALA A 6 6.92 -32.96 -50.60
N LEU A 7 8.04 -32.43 -50.17
CA LEU A 7 8.66 -32.77 -48.91
C LEU A 7 7.88 -32.06 -47.80
N VAL A 8 7.11 -32.83 -47.07
CA VAL A 8 6.48 -32.32 -45.85
C VAL A 8 7.52 -32.33 -44.75
N THR A 9 8.09 -31.20 -44.49
CA THR A 9 8.95 -31.00 -43.32
C THR A 9 8.06 -30.74 -42.11
N SER A 10 7.94 -31.75 -41.29
CA SER A 10 7.30 -31.66 -39.98
C SER A 10 8.20 -30.85 -39.07
N CYS A 11 7.88 -29.60 -38.82
CA CYS A 11 8.49 -28.83 -37.76
C CYS A 11 7.89 -29.24 -36.43
N LEU A 12 8.64 -30.03 -35.70
CA LEU A 12 8.44 -30.19 -34.26
C LEU A 12 8.75 -28.87 -33.59
N ILE A 13 7.71 -28.14 -33.24
CA ILE A 13 7.83 -26.99 -32.39
C ILE A 13 8.00 -27.51 -30.97
N GLY A 14 9.26 -27.55 -30.54
CA GLY A 14 9.58 -27.74 -29.13
C GLY A 14 8.87 -26.70 -28.31
N GLY A 15 8.03 -27.14 -27.40
CA GLY A 15 7.39 -26.29 -26.45
C GLY A 15 8.46 -25.57 -25.62
N VAL A 16 8.59 -24.29 -25.84
CA VAL A 16 9.25 -23.43 -24.90
C VAL A 16 8.35 -23.42 -23.67
N ALA A 17 8.74 -24.16 -22.67
CA ALA A 17 8.23 -23.92 -21.36
C ALA A 17 8.64 -22.49 -20.98
N GLY A 18 7.81 -21.54 -21.34
CA GLY A 18 7.94 -20.20 -20.82
C GLY A 18 7.95 -20.35 -19.32
N CYS A 19 9.07 -20.03 -18.68
CA CYS A 19 9.04 -19.66 -17.29
C CYS A 19 8.06 -18.52 -17.21
N ALA A 20 6.82 -18.84 -16.87
CA ALA A 20 5.95 -17.86 -16.31
C ALA A 20 6.67 -17.38 -15.07
N SER A 21 7.45 -16.32 -15.20
CA SER A 21 7.68 -15.47 -14.08
C SER A 21 6.28 -15.15 -13.60
N SER A 22 5.90 -15.74 -12.50
CA SER A 22 4.73 -15.29 -11.78
C SER A 22 5.05 -13.89 -11.34
N GLU A 23 4.95 -12.95 -12.25
CA GLU A 23 4.45 -11.68 -11.88
C GLU A 23 3.13 -12.03 -11.20
N ILE A 24 3.19 -12.02 -9.89
CA ILE A 24 2.01 -11.83 -9.12
C ILE A 24 1.59 -10.40 -9.44
N THR A 25 1.10 -10.22 -10.64
CA THR A 25 0.09 -9.24 -10.89
C THR A 25 -1.03 -9.72 -10.01
N GLN A 26 -1.07 -9.24 -8.81
CA GLN A 26 -2.25 -9.32 -7.99
C GLN A 26 -3.29 -8.44 -8.67
N GLY A 27 -3.71 -8.91 -9.83
CA GLY A 27 -4.98 -8.58 -10.34
C GLY A 27 -5.93 -9.02 -9.26
N ALA A 28 -6.44 -8.02 -8.53
CA ALA A 28 -7.63 -8.11 -7.71
C ALA A 28 -7.90 -9.53 -7.18
N SER A 29 -6.91 -10.16 -6.53
CA SER A 29 -7.31 -11.09 -5.52
C SER A 29 -8.12 -10.23 -4.58
N ARG A 30 -9.38 -10.52 -4.45
CA ARG A 30 -10.19 -10.11 -3.32
C ARG A 30 -9.59 -10.78 -2.09
N GLY A 31 -8.27 -10.64 -1.97
CA GLY A 31 -7.45 -10.92 -0.83
C GLY A 31 -7.87 -9.92 0.21
N HIS A 32 -7.97 -10.37 1.39
CA HIS A 32 -8.50 -9.69 2.55
C HIS A 32 -8.09 -8.22 2.55
N GLU A 33 -9.07 -7.34 2.38
CA GLU A 33 -8.90 -5.92 2.60
C GLU A 33 -8.40 -5.71 4.02
N LEU A 34 -7.36 -4.90 4.16
CA LEU A 34 -6.78 -4.58 5.45
C LEU A 34 -7.67 -3.58 6.19
N TYR A 35 -7.85 -3.83 7.46
CA TYR A 35 -8.55 -2.95 8.37
C TYR A 35 -7.63 -2.56 9.53
N PRO A 36 -7.85 -1.40 10.18
CA PRO A 36 -7.08 -1.01 11.35
C PRO A 36 -7.03 -2.12 12.40
N LEU A 37 -5.83 -2.49 12.83
CA LEU A 37 -5.62 -3.50 13.86
C LEU A 37 -5.90 -2.98 15.25
N THR A 38 -5.56 -1.70 15.51
CA THR A 38 -5.84 -1.04 16.77
C THR A 38 -7.06 -0.16 16.61
N PRO A 39 -8.17 -0.49 17.24
CA PRO A 39 -9.39 0.30 17.14
C PRO A 39 -9.25 1.66 17.82
N GLY A 40 -10.04 2.62 17.36
CA GLY A 40 -10.12 3.94 17.99
C GLY A 40 -8.97 4.88 17.65
N GLY A 41 -8.14 4.58 16.65
CA GLY A 41 -7.02 5.45 16.26
C GLY A 41 -7.46 6.88 15.94
N ASP A 42 -8.61 7.05 15.35
CA ASP A 42 -9.15 8.37 14.98
C ASP A 42 -9.48 9.25 16.22
N GLN A 43 -9.64 8.64 17.38
CA GLN A 43 -9.86 9.37 18.63
C GLN A 43 -8.57 9.97 19.18
N TYR A 44 -7.45 9.32 18.94
CA TYR A 44 -6.15 9.68 19.50
C TYR A 44 -5.26 10.45 18.54
N PHE A 45 -5.46 10.28 17.24
CA PHE A 45 -4.63 10.90 16.22
C PHE A 45 -5.44 11.78 15.29
N ALA A 46 -4.86 12.93 14.95
CA ALA A 46 -5.30 13.72 13.82
C ALA A 46 -4.28 13.56 12.68
N ILE A 47 -4.78 13.25 11.50
CA ILE A 47 -3.98 13.12 10.30
C ILE A 47 -4.39 14.21 9.33
N ASP A 48 -3.44 15.08 8.98
CA ASP A 48 -3.58 16.07 7.91
C ASP A 48 -2.63 15.69 6.80
N TRP A 49 -3.13 15.55 5.59
CA TRP A 49 -2.30 15.16 4.46
C TRP A 49 -2.79 15.75 3.15
N GLN A 50 -1.91 15.80 2.18
CA GLN A 50 -2.22 16.23 0.83
C GLN A 50 -1.43 15.42 -0.19
N PRO A 51 -1.98 15.20 -1.40
CA PRO A 51 -1.23 14.63 -2.49
C PRO A 51 -0.26 15.64 -3.07
N GLY A 52 0.87 15.15 -3.56
CA GLY A 52 1.89 15.95 -4.22
C GLY A 52 2.75 15.08 -5.10
N GLU A 53 3.84 15.63 -5.56
CA GLU A 53 4.83 14.93 -6.38
C GLU A 53 6.23 15.19 -5.84
N ARG A 54 7.07 14.16 -5.92
CA ARG A 54 8.50 14.28 -5.71
C ARG A 54 9.22 13.60 -6.86
N LYS A 55 10.05 14.35 -7.57
CA LYS A 55 10.77 13.87 -8.76
C LYS A 55 9.84 13.19 -9.78
N GLY A 56 8.68 13.78 -10.03
CA GLY A 56 7.68 13.28 -10.96
C GLY A 56 6.89 12.06 -10.47
N ARG A 57 7.05 11.64 -9.22
CA ARG A 57 6.33 10.50 -8.63
C ARG A 57 5.33 10.97 -7.60
N PRO A 58 4.12 10.39 -7.56
CA PRO A 58 3.12 10.76 -6.58
C PRO A 58 3.56 10.40 -5.17
N VAL A 59 3.36 11.34 -4.26
CA VAL A 59 3.60 11.17 -2.81
C VAL A 59 2.43 11.76 -2.03
N LEU A 60 2.20 11.24 -0.83
CA LEU A 60 1.37 11.89 0.18
C LEU A 60 2.28 12.50 1.23
N THR A 61 2.08 13.76 1.52
CA THR A 61 2.80 14.46 2.59
C THR A 61 1.82 14.93 3.63
N GLY A 62 2.22 14.89 4.87
CA GLY A 62 1.33 15.32 5.94
C GLY A 62 1.94 15.25 7.33
N THR A 63 1.06 15.40 8.29
CA THR A 63 1.39 15.32 9.72
C THR A 63 0.45 14.36 10.42
N LEU A 64 1.00 13.63 11.36
CA LEU A 64 0.25 12.86 12.34
C LEU A 64 0.43 13.50 13.70
N THR A 65 -0.65 13.97 14.30
CA THR A 65 -0.66 14.59 15.62
C THR A 65 -1.19 13.61 16.65
N ASN A 66 -0.40 13.37 17.69
CA ASN A 66 -0.84 12.63 18.87
C ASN A 66 -1.63 13.57 19.80
N ARG A 67 -2.92 13.32 19.93
CA ARG A 67 -3.84 14.11 20.79
C ARG A 67 -4.07 13.48 22.15
N TYR A 68 -3.27 12.50 22.51
CA TYR A 68 -3.39 11.76 23.76
C TYR A 68 -2.26 12.07 24.73
N GLY A 69 -2.50 11.86 26.01
CA GLY A 69 -1.57 12.17 27.09
C GLY A 69 -0.45 11.14 27.32
N ALA A 70 -0.23 10.20 26.39
CA ALA A 70 0.84 9.22 26.45
C ALA A 70 1.65 9.24 25.16
N THR A 71 2.91 8.82 25.23
CA THR A 71 3.76 8.69 24.05
C THR A 71 3.31 7.52 23.18
N ALA A 72 2.99 7.79 21.93
CA ALA A 72 2.70 6.77 20.95
C ALA A 72 3.99 6.15 20.41
N VAL A 73 4.01 4.84 20.29
CA VAL A 73 5.13 4.06 19.74
C VAL A 73 4.63 3.05 18.73
N ARG A 74 5.52 2.59 17.86
CA ARG A 74 5.20 1.61 16.81
C ARG A 74 4.00 2.01 15.95
N VAL A 75 3.91 3.28 15.65
CA VAL A 75 2.78 3.82 14.89
C VAL A 75 2.89 3.41 13.43
N GLN A 76 1.83 2.86 12.91
CA GLN A 76 1.67 2.48 11.52
C GLN A 76 0.45 3.16 10.92
N LEU A 77 0.57 3.60 9.68
CA LEU A 77 -0.52 4.14 8.90
C LEU A 77 -0.96 3.14 7.84
N LEU A 78 -2.25 3.05 7.60
CA LEU A 78 -2.83 2.39 6.45
C LEU A 78 -3.10 3.45 5.38
N VAL A 79 -2.43 3.32 4.26
CA VAL A 79 -2.58 4.19 3.09
C VAL A 79 -3.30 3.42 2.00
N GLU A 80 -4.39 3.96 1.53
CA GLU A 80 -5.25 3.32 0.56
C GLU A 80 -5.38 4.22 -0.68
N ALA A 81 -5.21 3.63 -1.85
CA ALA A 81 -5.57 4.24 -3.11
C ALA A 81 -6.97 3.80 -3.50
N LEU A 82 -7.83 4.74 -3.82
CA LEU A 82 -9.23 4.52 -4.12
C LEU A 82 -9.55 4.92 -5.56
N ASP A 83 -10.52 4.26 -6.17
CA ASP A 83 -11.10 4.71 -7.43
C ASP A 83 -12.14 5.83 -7.20
N ASP A 84 -12.74 6.33 -8.29
CA ASP A 84 -13.76 7.38 -8.23
C ASP A 84 -15.02 6.97 -7.48
N SER A 85 -15.26 5.67 -7.34
CA SER A 85 -16.40 5.08 -6.61
C SER A 85 -16.05 4.66 -5.19
N ASP A 86 -14.91 5.11 -4.65
CA ASP A 86 -14.40 4.81 -3.33
C ASP A 86 -14.04 3.33 -3.07
N ASN A 87 -13.84 2.55 -4.14
CA ASN A 87 -13.34 1.18 -4.02
C ASN A 87 -11.83 1.19 -3.80
N VAL A 88 -11.37 0.34 -2.90
CA VAL A 88 -9.94 0.17 -2.63
C VAL A 88 -9.26 -0.52 -3.81
N GLN A 89 -8.27 0.15 -4.40
CA GLN A 89 -7.46 -0.35 -5.49
C GLN A 89 -6.14 -0.94 -4.99
N SER A 90 -5.54 -0.30 -4.02
CA SER A 90 -4.33 -0.79 -3.35
C SER A 90 -4.28 -0.33 -1.91
N GLN A 91 -3.56 -1.07 -1.09
CA GLN A 91 -3.35 -0.78 0.31
C GLN A 91 -1.89 -0.97 0.67
N LYS A 92 -1.42 -0.16 1.59
CA LYS A 92 -0.03 -0.17 2.04
C LYS A 92 0.03 0.21 3.51
N VAL A 93 0.75 -0.57 4.29
CA VAL A 93 1.05 -0.25 5.69
C VAL A 93 2.41 0.41 5.77
N VAL A 94 2.48 1.56 6.40
CA VAL A 94 3.69 2.37 6.52
C VAL A 94 4.03 2.57 7.99
N TRP A 95 5.27 2.27 8.34
CA TRP A 95 5.82 2.55 9.66
C TRP A 95 6.24 4.02 9.75
N LEU A 96 5.81 4.68 10.81
CA LEU A 96 6.36 5.97 11.22
C LEU A 96 7.42 5.69 12.29
N GLY A 97 8.69 5.75 11.91
CA GLY A 97 9.82 5.18 12.65
C GLY A 97 10.01 5.61 14.09
N ASP A 98 9.60 6.83 14.46
CA ASP A 98 9.86 7.41 15.77
C ASP A 98 8.65 7.36 16.70
N SER A 99 8.90 7.57 17.99
CA SER A 99 7.85 7.80 18.96
C SER A 99 7.29 9.21 18.82
N ILE A 100 6.01 9.37 19.11
CA ILE A 100 5.32 10.67 19.08
C ILE A 100 4.92 11.03 20.51
N ALA A 101 5.55 12.06 21.05
CA ALA A 101 5.26 12.53 22.39
C ALA A 101 3.80 12.98 22.56
N PRO A 102 3.28 13.02 23.79
CA PRO A 102 1.94 13.53 24.05
C PRO A 102 1.74 14.92 23.44
N PHE A 103 0.62 15.13 22.76
CA PHE A 103 0.24 16.40 22.12
C PHE A 103 1.26 16.96 21.12
N SER A 104 2.13 16.11 20.60
CA SER A 104 3.12 16.42 19.59
C SER A 104 2.73 15.82 18.24
N TYR A 105 3.49 16.13 17.21
CA TYR A 105 3.25 15.63 15.86
C TYR A 105 4.53 15.15 15.20
N THR A 106 4.36 14.37 14.14
CA THR A 106 5.44 13.99 13.25
C THR A 106 5.03 14.22 11.80
N TYR A 107 6.00 14.52 10.94
CA TYR A 107 5.80 14.61 9.50
C TYR A 107 5.96 13.26 8.85
N PHE A 108 5.23 13.06 7.77
CA PHE A 108 5.44 11.91 6.89
C PHE A 108 5.42 12.30 5.42
N GLU A 109 6.15 11.52 4.65
CA GLU A 109 6.11 11.54 3.20
C GLU A 109 6.06 10.10 2.71
N ILE A 110 5.02 9.74 2.00
CA ILE A 110 4.76 8.36 1.61
C ILE A 110 4.63 8.29 0.10
N PRO A 111 5.53 7.58 -0.61
CA PRO A 111 5.35 7.28 -2.02
C PRO A 111 4.09 6.45 -2.22
N VAL A 112 3.29 6.81 -3.22
CA VAL A 112 2.05 6.11 -3.54
C VAL A 112 1.95 5.88 -5.03
N GLU A 113 1.05 5.00 -5.43
CA GLU A 113 0.65 4.87 -6.83
C GLU A 113 -0.33 5.99 -7.18
N LYS A 114 -0.31 6.41 -8.45
CA LYS A 114 -1.25 7.42 -8.92
C LYS A 114 -2.68 6.90 -8.82
N SER A 115 -3.53 7.66 -8.15
CA SER A 115 -4.94 7.33 -7.95
C SER A 115 -5.78 8.60 -7.90
N PRO A 116 -7.09 8.53 -8.25
CA PRO A 116 -8.00 9.67 -8.13
C PRO A 116 -8.18 10.14 -6.68
N LYS A 117 -8.17 9.19 -5.75
CA LYS A 117 -8.42 9.43 -4.33
C LYS A 117 -7.50 8.59 -3.45
N TYR A 118 -7.25 9.11 -2.25
CA TYR A 118 -6.51 8.39 -1.22
C TYR A 118 -7.25 8.48 0.11
N ARG A 119 -6.97 7.51 0.98
CA ARG A 119 -7.39 7.52 2.37
C ARG A 119 -6.21 7.11 3.25
N VAL A 120 -5.99 7.85 4.32
CA VAL A 120 -4.92 7.60 5.29
C VAL A 120 -5.54 7.45 6.66
N ARG A 121 -5.28 6.32 7.31
CA ARG A 121 -5.82 6.00 8.64
C ARG A 121 -4.74 5.46 9.56
N PRO A 122 -4.85 5.63 10.89
CA PRO A 122 -4.04 4.85 11.82
C PRO A 122 -4.33 3.36 11.63
N PHE A 123 -3.26 2.56 11.53
CA PHE A 123 -3.40 1.11 11.35
C PHE A 123 -3.14 0.36 12.66
N ALA A 124 -2.00 0.64 13.28
CA ALA A 124 -1.60 0.06 14.56
C ALA A 124 -0.72 1.04 15.33
N PHE A 125 -0.79 0.98 16.62
CA PHE A 125 0.03 1.78 17.53
C PHE A 125 -0.01 1.20 18.93
N ASP A 126 0.96 1.58 19.74
CA ASP A 126 1.03 1.28 21.16
C ASP A 126 1.34 2.52 21.97
N TRP A 127 1.11 2.44 23.26
CA TRP A 127 1.43 3.49 24.21
C TRP A 127 2.61 3.08 25.07
N ARG A 128 3.62 3.94 25.17
CA ARG A 128 4.76 3.70 26.05
C ARG A 128 4.30 3.73 27.52
N GLY A 129 4.70 2.71 28.27
CA GLY A 129 4.42 2.64 29.71
C GLY A 129 3.00 2.23 30.09
N ARG A 130 2.17 1.87 29.10
CA ARG A 130 0.88 1.22 29.37
C ARG A 130 0.94 -0.24 28.96
N ALA A 131 0.63 -1.12 29.90
CA ALA A 131 0.11 -2.42 29.52
C ALA A 131 -1.14 -2.15 28.68
N GLY A 132 -1.25 -2.76 27.52
CA GLY A 132 -2.42 -2.61 26.68
C GLY A 132 -3.70 -2.90 27.43
N PRO A 133 -4.83 -2.42 26.93
CA PRO A 133 -6.12 -2.70 27.55
C PRO A 133 -6.41 -4.18 27.62
#